data_eea16161017f8c36570aec35109919a7
#
_entry.id   eea16161017f8c36570aec35109919a7
#
_cell.length_a   1.000
_cell.length_b   1.000
_cell.length_c   1.000
_cell.angle_alpha   90.00
_cell.angle_beta   90.00
_cell.angle_gamma   90.00
#
_symmetry.space_group_name_H-M   'P 1'
#
loop_
_entity.id
_entity.type
_entity.pdbx_description
1 polymer ?
#
loop_
_entity_poly.entity_id
_entity_poly.type
_entity_poly.pdbx_seq_one_letter_code
_entity_poly.pdbx_strand_id
1 'polypeptide(L)'
;IANSQTVGFKGSGAQFADVYAGAQVGQGVRVSTVLQDFSNGTLEATGRNLDLGINGSGFFRFTQGDQTVYSRNGQLTLTADGYLENAQGARLTGFPAGVGTGGQPEVLQVPAGAMAATATDQVQASFNLDATVDQIDRGATPFDATDGGTYSYASTGTAYDSLGVQHTMTTYFTK
;
A
#
# COMPACT_ATOMS: atom_id res chain seq x y z
N ILE A 1 13.98 -17.95 -23.91
CA ILE A 1 13.43 -19.03 -23.07
C ILE A 1 14.07 -19.03 -21.65
N ALA A 2 15.38 -18.73 -21.51
CA ALA A 2 16.10 -18.84 -20.24
C ALA A 2 15.52 -18.00 -19.09
N ASN A 3 14.88 -16.86 -19.36
CA ASN A 3 14.36 -15.94 -18.35
C ASN A 3 12.84 -15.71 -18.46
N SER A 4 12.11 -16.55 -19.17
CA SER A 4 10.66 -16.38 -19.37
C SER A 4 9.84 -16.49 -18.08
N GLN A 5 10.39 -17.14 -17.05
CA GLN A 5 9.76 -17.29 -15.72
C GLN A 5 10.47 -16.47 -14.63
N THR A 6 11.44 -15.63 -15.01
CA THR A 6 12.14 -14.78 -14.04
C THR A 6 11.33 -13.51 -13.78
N VAL A 7 10.74 -13.43 -12.60
CA VAL A 7 9.94 -12.26 -12.18
C VAL A 7 10.81 -11.02 -12.13
N GLY A 8 10.34 -9.94 -12.76
CA GLY A 8 11.03 -8.65 -12.77
C GLY A 8 12.27 -8.60 -13.70
N PHE A 9 12.46 -9.60 -14.55
CA PHE A 9 13.58 -9.61 -15.50
C PHE A 9 13.45 -8.46 -16.51
N LYS A 10 14.57 -7.76 -16.75
CA LYS A 10 14.70 -6.75 -17.81
C LYS A 10 15.70 -7.24 -18.84
N GLY A 11 15.22 -7.43 -20.05
CA GLY A 11 16.03 -7.91 -21.16
C GLY A 11 17.11 -6.93 -21.57
N SER A 12 18.12 -7.43 -22.25
CA SER A 12 19.10 -6.59 -22.94
C SER A 12 19.40 -7.15 -24.32
N GLY A 13 19.59 -6.25 -25.28
CA GLY A 13 19.93 -6.59 -26.66
C GLY A 13 21.33 -6.04 -27.00
N ALA A 14 22.23 -6.88 -27.50
CA ALA A 14 23.52 -6.42 -28.02
C ALA A 14 23.32 -5.83 -29.42
N GLN A 15 23.85 -4.64 -29.63
CA GLN A 15 23.99 -4.01 -30.95
C GLN A 15 25.40 -4.22 -31.47
N PHE A 16 25.48 -4.64 -32.74
CA PHE A 16 26.72 -4.90 -33.40
C PHE A 16 27.02 -3.80 -34.40
N ALA A 17 28.26 -3.39 -34.48
CA ALA A 17 28.78 -2.51 -35.53
C ALA A 17 29.78 -3.28 -36.38
N ASP A 18 29.66 -3.08 -37.67
CA ASP A 18 30.66 -3.60 -38.62
C ASP A 18 31.98 -2.82 -38.49
N VAL A 19 33.10 -3.53 -38.53
CA VAL A 19 34.43 -2.92 -38.51
C VAL A 19 34.85 -2.70 -39.94
N TYR A 20 34.73 -1.45 -40.38
CA TYR A 20 35.14 -1.02 -41.70
C TYR A 20 36.55 -0.40 -41.65
N ALA A 21 37.50 -1.03 -42.32
CA ALA A 21 38.88 -0.53 -42.43
C ALA A 21 39.27 -0.38 -43.90
N GLY A 22 39.03 0.80 -44.47
CA GLY A 22 39.37 1.12 -45.85
C GLY A 22 38.52 0.35 -46.91
N ALA A 23 39.12 -0.02 -48.02
CA ALA A 23 38.44 -0.64 -49.15
C ALA A 23 38.17 -2.16 -48.99
N GLN A 24 38.46 -2.76 -47.86
CA GLN A 24 38.23 -4.21 -47.63
C GLN A 24 36.99 -4.45 -46.80
N VAL A 25 36.06 -5.18 -47.40
CA VAL A 25 34.80 -5.63 -46.77
C VAL A 25 35.10 -6.88 -45.94
N GLY A 26 34.56 -6.97 -44.72
CA GLY A 26 34.51 -8.25 -44.01
C GLY A 26 35.56 -8.46 -42.91
N GLN A 27 35.96 -7.43 -42.18
CA GLN A 27 36.84 -7.60 -41.01
C GLN A 27 36.08 -7.99 -39.72
N GLY A 28 34.82 -8.40 -39.86
CA GLY A 28 34.00 -8.88 -38.77
C GLY A 28 33.19 -7.78 -38.08
N VAL A 29 32.36 -8.19 -37.11
CA VAL A 29 31.50 -7.34 -36.32
C VAL A 29 31.99 -7.31 -34.88
N ARG A 30 31.84 -6.16 -34.23
CA ARG A 30 32.08 -6.01 -32.79
C ARG A 30 30.78 -5.58 -32.09
N VAL A 31 30.62 -5.95 -30.81
CA VAL A 31 29.58 -5.41 -29.99
C VAL A 31 29.81 -3.92 -29.82
N SER A 32 28.90 -3.11 -30.33
CA SER A 32 28.95 -1.65 -30.23
C SER A 32 28.43 -1.16 -28.91
N THR A 33 27.24 -1.69 -28.50
CA THR A 33 26.59 -1.34 -27.22
C THR A 33 25.64 -2.44 -26.82
N VAL A 34 25.27 -2.44 -25.55
CA VAL A 34 24.20 -3.28 -25.00
C VAL A 34 23.09 -2.34 -24.55
N LEU A 35 21.93 -2.44 -25.19
CA LEU A 35 20.75 -1.69 -24.80
C LEU A 35 19.89 -2.55 -23.87
N GLN A 36 19.57 -2.00 -22.70
CA GLN A 36 18.60 -2.60 -21.79
C GLN A 36 17.18 -2.22 -22.18
N ASP A 37 16.29 -3.21 -22.16
CA ASP A 37 14.86 -3.02 -22.36
C ASP A 37 14.18 -2.87 -21.01
N PHE A 38 13.71 -1.66 -20.70
CA PHE A 38 12.97 -1.34 -19.48
C PHE A 38 11.46 -1.34 -19.69
N SER A 39 10.95 -1.85 -20.80
CA SER A 39 9.51 -1.99 -21.05
C SER A 39 8.82 -2.78 -19.92
N ASN A 40 7.54 -2.47 -19.69
CA ASN A 40 6.76 -3.16 -18.67
C ASN A 40 6.24 -4.50 -19.20
N GLY A 41 6.38 -5.54 -18.38
CA GLY A 41 5.71 -6.82 -18.59
C GLY A 41 4.29 -6.83 -18.03
N THR A 42 3.63 -7.97 -18.15
CA THR A 42 2.30 -8.21 -17.59
C THR A 42 2.40 -8.42 -16.07
N LEU A 43 1.46 -7.84 -15.32
CA LEU A 43 1.29 -8.11 -13.90
C LEU A 43 0.42 -9.36 -13.74
N GLU A 44 0.91 -10.31 -12.94
CA GLU A 44 0.20 -11.54 -12.62
C GLU A 44 -0.18 -11.54 -11.12
N ALA A 45 -1.41 -11.99 -10.83
CA ALA A 45 -1.86 -12.16 -9.47
C ALA A 45 -1.38 -13.52 -8.94
N THR A 46 -0.50 -13.52 -7.95
CA THR A 46 0.09 -14.74 -7.37
C THR A 46 -0.72 -15.33 -6.21
N GLY A 47 -1.66 -14.54 -5.64
CA GLY A 47 -2.41 -14.91 -4.44
C GLY A 47 -1.60 -14.83 -3.14
N ARG A 48 -0.35 -14.36 -3.18
CA ARG A 48 0.48 -14.12 -1.99
C ARG A 48 0.38 -12.65 -1.56
N ASN A 49 0.07 -12.42 -0.30
CA ASN A 49 -0.17 -11.07 0.24
C ASN A 49 1.07 -10.16 0.24
N LEU A 50 2.27 -10.75 0.18
CA LEU A 50 3.53 -10.02 0.22
C LEU A 50 4.19 -9.87 -1.15
N ASP A 51 3.55 -10.34 -2.22
CA ASP A 51 4.05 -10.14 -3.58
C ASP A 51 3.60 -8.77 -4.08
N LEU A 52 4.56 -7.95 -4.44
CA LEU A 52 4.34 -6.59 -4.92
C LEU A 52 4.72 -6.47 -6.40
N GLY A 53 3.87 -5.82 -7.19
CA GLY A 53 4.14 -5.51 -8.59
C GLY A 53 4.13 -3.99 -8.81
N ILE A 54 5.11 -3.47 -9.56
CA ILE A 54 5.12 -2.06 -9.96
C ILE A 54 4.43 -1.92 -11.30
N ASN A 55 3.34 -1.13 -11.33
CA ASN A 55 2.70 -0.71 -12.57
C ASN A 55 3.32 0.64 -13.01
N GLY A 56 4.06 0.62 -14.10
CA GLY A 56 4.78 1.79 -14.60
C GLY A 56 6.31 1.67 -14.48
N SER A 57 7.01 2.78 -14.52
CA SER A 57 8.47 2.85 -14.40
C SER A 57 8.91 2.86 -12.94
N GLY A 58 10.17 2.44 -12.68
CA GLY A 58 10.80 2.45 -11.35
C GLY A 58 11.25 1.08 -10.89
N PHE A 59 11.79 1.00 -9.68
CA PHE A 59 12.33 -0.20 -9.05
C PHE A 59 12.04 -0.18 -7.57
N PHE A 60 11.89 -1.35 -6.97
CA PHE A 60 11.99 -1.48 -5.52
C PHE A 60 13.42 -1.20 -5.09
N ARG A 61 13.57 -0.46 -4.02
CA ARG A 61 14.85 -0.17 -3.39
C ARG A 61 15.04 -1.09 -2.20
N PHE A 62 16.14 -1.81 -2.19
CA PHE A 62 16.52 -2.70 -1.09
C PHE A 62 17.84 -2.27 -0.49
N THR A 63 18.09 -2.68 0.74
CA THR A 63 19.38 -2.58 1.40
C THR A 63 19.89 -3.98 1.72
N GLN A 64 21.11 -4.28 1.32
CA GLN A 64 21.80 -5.52 1.62
C GLN A 64 23.16 -5.18 2.28
N GLY A 65 23.24 -5.36 3.59
CA GLY A 65 24.34 -4.76 4.35
C GLY A 65 24.35 -3.24 4.19
N ASP A 66 25.49 -2.68 3.82
CA ASP A 66 25.64 -1.23 3.57
C ASP A 66 25.38 -0.81 2.12
N GLN A 67 24.92 -1.74 1.27
CA GLN A 67 24.69 -1.46 -0.14
C GLN A 67 23.23 -1.29 -0.47
N THR A 68 22.93 -0.30 -1.34
CA THR A 68 21.61 -0.15 -1.94
C THR A 68 21.53 -0.93 -3.23
N VAL A 69 20.51 -1.78 -3.35
CA VAL A 69 20.23 -2.60 -4.54
C VAL A 69 18.83 -2.26 -5.05
N TYR A 70 18.68 -2.31 -6.38
CA TYR A 70 17.41 -2.06 -7.04
C TYR A 70 16.94 -3.31 -7.77
N SER A 71 15.65 -3.65 -7.63
CA SER A 71 15.07 -4.81 -8.29
C SER A 71 13.62 -4.53 -8.71
N ARG A 72 13.20 -5.19 -9.79
CA ARG A 72 11.77 -5.25 -10.17
C ARG A 72 11.06 -6.45 -9.55
N ASN A 73 11.80 -7.41 -9.03
CA ASN A 73 11.22 -8.55 -8.32
C ASN A 73 10.73 -8.09 -6.95
N GLY A 74 9.41 -8.15 -6.76
CA GLY A 74 8.73 -7.81 -5.51
C GLY A 74 8.20 -9.02 -4.77
N GLN A 75 8.74 -10.20 -5.00
CA GLN A 75 8.43 -11.38 -4.20
C GLN A 75 9.14 -11.29 -2.86
N LEU A 76 8.36 -11.02 -1.81
CA LEU A 76 8.88 -10.75 -0.48
C LEU A 76 8.50 -11.86 0.51
N THR A 77 9.31 -11.97 1.54
CA THR A 77 9.06 -12.79 2.74
C THR A 77 9.19 -11.92 3.98
N LEU A 78 8.38 -12.21 4.99
CA LEU A 78 8.47 -11.56 6.29
C LEU A 78 9.40 -12.37 7.19
N THR A 79 10.43 -11.72 7.73
CA THR A 79 11.34 -12.35 8.70
C THR A 79 10.71 -12.40 10.08
N ALA A 80 11.28 -13.20 11.00
CA ALA A 80 10.84 -13.26 12.39
C ALA A 80 10.94 -11.90 13.11
N ASP A 81 11.88 -11.06 12.68
CA ASP A 81 12.07 -9.71 13.21
C ASP A 81 11.15 -8.66 12.55
N GLY A 82 10.27 -9.08 11.64
CA GLY A 82 9.32 -8.20 10.97
C GLY A 82 9.85 -7.47 9.74
N TYR A 83 11.03 -7.81 9.21
CA TYR A 83 11.53 -7.19 7.99
C TYR A 83 10.99 -7.87 6.74
N LEU A 84 10.77 -7.08 5.70
CA LEU A 84 10.42 -7.56 4.38
C LEU A 84 11.69 -7.79 3.56
N GLU A 85 11.97 -9.04 3.24
CA GLU A 85 13.19 -9.45 2.52
C GLU A 85 12.86 -10.15 1.20
N ASN A 86 13.73 -9.96 0.22
CA ASN A 86 13.69 -10.75 -1.00
C ASN A 86 14.45 -12.07 -0.84
N ALA A 87 14.44 -12.92 -1.88
CA ALA A 87 15.12 -14.24 -1.86
C ALA A 87 16.65 -14.16 -1.66
N GLN A 88 17.27 -12.99 -1.86
CA GLN A 88 18.69 -12.75 -1.67
C GLN A 88 19.01 -12.19 -0.27
N GLY A 89 18.02 -12.05 0.60
CA GLY A 89 18.17 -11.49 1.95
C GLY A 89 18.35 -9.97 1.98
N ALA A 90 18.01 -9.29 0.88
CA ALA A 90 18.00 -7.83 0.86
C ALA A 90 16.67 -7.31 1.41
N ARG A 91 16.73 -6.31 2.29
CA ARG A 91 15.58 -5.72 2.99
C ARG A 91 14.96 -4.61 2.17
N LEU A 92 13.63 -4.65 2.05
CA LEU A 92 12.88 -3.60 1.36
C LEU A 92 12.97 -2.29 2.14
N THR A 93 13.18 -1.17 1.42
CA THR A 93 13.19 0.17 1.99
C THR A 93 12.02 0.99 1.46
N GLY A 94 11.53 1.90 2.28
CA GLY A 94 10.46 2.82 1.94
C GLY A 94 10.45 4.04 2.85
N PHE A 95 9.46 4.89 2.70
CA PHE A 95 9.28 6.06 3.54
C PHE A 95 8.34 5.72 4.71
N PRO A 96 8.73 6.03 5.96
CA PRO A 96 7.86 5.84 7.11
C PRO A 96 6.55 6.65 6.98
N ALA A 97 5.52 6.20 7.68
CA ALA A 97 4.24 6.92 7.73
C ALA A 97 4.44 8.36 8.25
N GLY A 98 3.84 9.34 7.56
CA GLY A 98 3.97 10.76 7.89
C GLY A 98 5.23 11.45 7.37
N VAL A 99 6.17 10.72 6.80
CA VAL A 99 7.34 11.28 6.11
C VAL A 99 7.07 11.27 4.61
N GLY A 100 6.97 12.46 4.00
CA GLY A 100 6.78 12.59 2.57
C GLY A 100 8.00 12.07 1.77
N THR A 101 7.87 12.06 0.44
CA THR A 101 8.90 11.58 -0.51
C THR A 101 10.23 12.37 -0.48
N GLY A 102 10.30 13.45 0.31
CA GLY A 102 11.53 14.22 0.56
C GLY A 102 12.40 13.70 1.71
N GLY A 103 11.93 12.69 2.46
CA GLY A 103 12.69 12.06 3.53
C GLY A 103 13.71 11.03 3.03
N GLN A 104 14.52 10.51 3.95
CA GLN A 104 15.40 9.39 3.65
C GLN A 104 14.59 8.08 3.74
N PRO A 105 14.70 7.20 2.74
CA PRO A 105 14.05 5.89 2.82
C PRO A 105 14.77 5.00 3.85
N GLU A 106 14.00 4.35 4.71
CA GLU A 106 14.47 3.45 5.76
C GLU A 106 14.05 2.01 5.47
N VAL A 107 14.66 1.05 6.15
CA VAL A 107 14.26 -0.35 6.05
C VAL A 107 12.85 -0.51 6.62
N LEU A 108 11.95 -1.07 5.83
CA LEU A 108 10.57 -1.28 6.26
C LEU A 108 10.49 -2.47 7.22
N GLN A 109 9.89 -2.21 8.37
CA GLN A 109 9.61 -3.21 9.39
C GLN A 109 8.12 -3.25 9.69
N VAL A 110 7.54 -4.43 9.62
CA VAL A 110 6.17 -4.70 10.07
C VAL A 110 6.24 -5.01 11.55
N PRO A 111 5.58 -4.24 12.42
CA PRO A 111 5.58 -4.50 13.85
C PRO A 111 5.04 -5.91 14.13
N ALA A 112 5.79 -6.73 14.83
CA ALA A 112 5.38 -8.08 15.22
C ALA A 112 4.37 -8.11 16.38
N GLY A 113 4.14 -6.97 17.02
CA GLY A 113 3.17 -6.80 18.10
C GLY A 113 1.76 -6.53 17.59
N ALA A 114 0.77 -6.91 18.36
CA ALA A 114 -0.59 -6.43 18.14
C ALA A 114 -0.58 -4.88 18.13
N MET A 115 -1.25 -4.27 17.16
CA MET A 115 -1.43 -2.82 17.15
C MET A 115 -2.10 -2.41 18.47
N ALA A 116 -1.52 -1.42 19.15
CA ALA A 116 -2.18 -0.87 20.32
C ALA A 116 -3.56 -0.33 19.90
N ALA A 117 -4.58 -0.71 20.67
CA ALA A 117 -5.91 -0.18 20.45
C ALA A 117 -5.89 1.33 20.70
N THR A 118 -6.56 2.07 19.83
CA THR A 118 -6.75 3.50 19.96
C THR A 118 -8.23 3.77 20.17
N ALA A 119 -8.57 4.43 21.27
CA ALA A 119 -9.93 4.83 21.54
C ALA A 119 -10.45 5.79 20.45
N THR A 120 -11.73 5.71 20.17
CA THR A 120 -12.41 6.68 19.30
C THR A 120 -12.54 7.99 20.06
N ASP A 121 -11.85 9.03 19.61
CA ASP A 121 -11.85 10.37 20.20
C ASP A 121 -12.85 11.32 19.53
N GLN A 122 -13.20 11.05 18.27
CA GLN A 122 -14.10 11.89 17.51
C GLN A 122 -15.00 11.07 16.58
N VAL A 123 -16.27 11.37 16.60
CA VAL A 123 -17.27 10.85 15.65
C VAL A 123 -17.89 12.02 14.90
N GLN A 124 -17.79 12.02 13.58
CA GLN A 124 -18.43 12.99 12.72
C GLN A 124 -19.52 12.30 11.91
N ALA A 125 -20.72 12.87 11.95
CA ALA A 125 -21.85 12.38 11.16
C ALA A 125 -22.61 13.55 10.55
N SER A 126 -23.07 13.38 9.32
CA SER A 126 -23.92 14.35 8.64
C SER A 126 -25.29 13.73 8.45
N PHE A 127 -26.32 14.41 8.92
CA PHE A 127 -27.70 13.95 8.87
C PHE A 127 -28.57 14.90 8.07
N ASN A 128 -29.50 14.34 7.32
CA ASN A 128 -30.59 15.09 6.70
C ASN A 128 -31.88 14.68 7.41
N LEU A 129 -32.37 15.53 8.30
CA LEU A 129 -33.55 15.24 9.13
C LEU A 129 -34.81 15.79 8.45
N ASP A 130 -35.93 15.06 8.55
CA ASP A 130 -37.19 15.46 8.00
C ASP A 130 -37.78 16.63 8.80
N ALA A 131 -37.99 17.76 8.13
CA ALA A 131 -38.54 18.97 8.72
C ALA A 131 -40.07 18.90 8.93
N THR A 132 -40.75 17.91 8.36
CA THR A 132 -42.22 17.75 8.46
C THR A 132 -42.67 17.00 9.70
N VAL A 133 -41.75 16.36 10.44
CA VAL A 133 -42.03 15.63 11.67
C VAL A 133 -42.58 16.59 12.74
N ASP A 134 -43.58 16.13 13.49
CA ASP A 134 -44.21 16.88 14.56
C ASP A 134 -43.20 17.21 15.70
N GLN A 135 -43.37 18.35 16.33
CA GLN A 135 -42.56 18.76 17.46
C GLN A 135 -42.96 17.96 18.70
N ILE A 136 -41.97 17.43 19.43
CA ILE A 136 -42.18 16.73 20.68
C ILE A 136 -42.08 17.71 21.85
N ASP A 137 -43.16 17.90 22.61
CA ASP A 137 -43.12 18.71 23.82
C ASP A 137 -42.34 18.01 24.95
N ARG A 138 -41.13 18.47 25.18
CA ARG A 138 -40.23 17.94 26.20
C ARG A 138 -40.73 18.13 27.66
N GLY A 139 -41.59 19.09 27.89
CA GLY A 139 -42.24 19.26 29.21
C GLY A 139 -43.27 18.19 29.52
N ALA A 140 -44.00 17.77 28.51
CA ALA A 140 -45.02 16.74 28.62
C ALA A 140 -44.48 15.32 28.37
N THR A 141 -43.45 15.19 27.51
CA THR A 141 -42.88 13.89 27.09
C THR A 141 -41.36 13.89 27.34
N PRO A 142 -40.90 13.49 28.57
CA PRO A 142 -39.49 13.34 28.87
C PRO A 142 -38.80 12.33 27.96
N PHE A 143 -37.53 12.49 27.70
CA PHE A 143 -36.75 11.55 26.87
C PHE A 143 -36.66 10.17 27.53
N ASP A 144 -37.01 9.15 26.78
CA ASP A 144 -36.76 7.74 27.10
C ASP A 144 -36.23 7.03 25.84
N ALA A 145 -35.01 6.52 25.92
CA ALA A 145 -34.35 5.80 24.79
C ALA A 145 -35.12 4.52 24.39
N THR A 146 -35.97 3.97 25.27
CA THR A 146 -36.73 2.75 25.02
C THR A 146 -38.12 3.04 24.42
N ASP A 147 -38.59 4.29 24.49
CA ASP A 147 -39.86 4.71 23.94
C ASP A 147 -39.66 5.56 22.66
N GLY A 148 -40.01 4.96 21.51
CA GLY A 148 -39.91 5.62 20.20
C GLY A 148 -40.77 6.86 20.01
N GLY A 149 -41.75 7.11 20.90
CA GLY A 149 -42.58 8.32 20.92
C GLY A 149 -41.85 9.54 21.51
N THR A 150 -40.71 9.34 22.15
CA THR A 150 -39.95 10.42 22.84
C THR A 150 -38.86 11.05 21.99
N TYR A 151 -38.59 10.59 20.77
CA TYR A 151 -37.62 11.16 19.83
C TYR A 151 -38.11 11.05 18.40
N SER A 152 -37.67 11.95 17.54
CA SER A 152 -38.08 11.98 16.13
C SER A 152 -37.21 11.08 15.24
N TYR A 153 -35.95 10.89 15.58
CA TYR A 153 -35.01 10.12 14.81
C TYR A 153 -33.89 9.56 15.71
N ALA A 154 -33.40 8.36 15.39
CA ALA A 154 -32.24 7.77 16.05
C ALA A 154 -31.25 7.24 15.03
N SER A 155 -29.95 7.43 15.28
CA SER A 155 -28.88 6.90 14.47
C SER A 155 -27.88 6.17 15.34
N THR A 156 -27.47 4.98 14.91
CA THR A 156 -26.49 4.16 15.60
C THR A 156 -25.13 4.25 14.90
N GLY A 157 -24.08 4.36 15.69
CA GLY A 157 -22.68 4.32 15.23
C GLY A 157 -21.88 3.36 16.11
N THR A 158 -20.67 3.09 15.69
CA THR A 158 -19.72 2.27 16.43
C THR A 158 -18.59 3.15 16.95
N ALA A 159 -18.23 2.96 18.22
CA ALA A 159 -17.05 3.54 18.83
C ALA A 159 -16.22 2.43 19.49
N TYR A 160 -14.93 2.67 19.65
CA TYR A 160 -14.00 1.72 20.27
C TYR A 160 -13.40 2.34 21.53
N ASP A 161 -13.24 1.57 22.58
CA ASP A 161 -12.55 2.00 23.77
C ASP A 161 -11.02 1.88 23.66
N SER A 162 -10.29 2.22 24.71
CA SER A 162 -8.82 2.16 24.77
C SER A 162 -8.26 0.73 24.70
N LEU A 163 -9.11 -0.28 24.88
CA LEU A 163 -8.76 -1.70 24.75
C LEU A 163 -9.16 -2.26 23.37
N GLY A 164 -9.77 -1.43 22.50
CA GLY A 164 -10.26 -1.86 21.18
C GLY A 164 -11.59 -2.61 21.24
N VAL A 165 -12.31 -2.57 22.36
CA VAL A 165 -13.62 -3.16 22.46
C VAL A 165 -14.65 -2.26 21.78
N GLN A 166 -15.50 -2.87 20.99
CA GLN A 166 -16.54 -2.19 20.25
C GLN A 166 -17.71 -1.83 21.16
N HIS A 167 -18.16 -0.58 21.11
CA HIS A 167 -19.34 -0.07 21.78
C HIS A 167 -20.31 0.51 20.77
N THR A 168 -21.59 0.25 20.94
CA THR A 168 -22.63 0.86 20.13
C THR A 168 -23.06 2.18 20.76
N MET A 169 -22.95 3.26 20.00
CA MET A 169 -23.41 4.58 20.40
C MET A 169 -24.67 4.93 19.60
N THR A 170 -25.73 5.32 20.29
CA THR A 170 -26.97 5.78 19.64
C THR A 170 -27.17 7.27 19.92
N THR A 171 -27.33 8.03 18.85
CA THR A 171 -27.65 9.46 18.91
C THR A 171 -29.13 9.64 18.59
N TYR A 172 -29.86 10.32 19.48
CA TYR A 172 -31.28 10.58 19.33
C TYR A 172 -31.50 12.06 19.02
N PHE A 173 -32.37 12.32 18.07
CA PHE A 173 -32.73 13.67 17.64
C PHE A 173 -34.20 13.90 17.91
N THR A 174 -34.53 15.10 18.37
CA THR A 174 -35.92 15.56 18.57
C THR A 174 -36.07 16.93 17.96
N LYS A 175 -37.23 17.15 17.36
CA LYS A 175 -37.64 18.44 16.88
C LYS A 175 -38.45 19.13 17.96
#